data_dc39ed5e5a1cca97b104fb381de9c5da
#
_entry.id   dc39ed5e5a1cca97b104fb381de9c5da
#
_cell.length_a   1.000
_cell.length_b   1.000
_cell.length_c   1.000
_cell.angle_alpha   90.00
_cell.angle_beta   90.00
_cell.angle_gamma   90.00
#
_symmetry.space_group_name_H-M   'P 1'
#
loop_
_entity.id
_entity.type
_entity.pdbx_description
1 polymer ?
#
loop_
_entity_poly.entity_id
_entity_poly.type
_entity_poly.pdbx_seq_one_letter_code
_entity_poly.pdbx_strand_id
1 'polypeptide(L)'
;MTYDAIIIGGGAAGLFCAFCAGRRGKKVLVIEHNAEVGRKILISGGGRCNFTNIHTRPENFISQNPHFCKSALSRYSPQDFVGLVQKHKIAYYEKKLGQLFCRDSSRSIVEMLLAECRAARVEIITGCSVTGVEKNDTFQVDTINGIFESKAVVVAC
;
A
#
# COMPACT_ATOMS: atom_id res chain seq x y z
N MET A 1 20.68 -5.05 11.73
CA MET A 1 20.16 -3.65 11.55
C MET A 1 18.68 -3.69 11.73
N THR A 2 18.13 -3.02 12.73
CA THR A 2 16.71 -3.13 13.12
C THR A 2 15.88 -2.04 12.44
N TYR A 3 14.74 -2.41 11.84
CA TYR A 3 13.76 -1.49 11.28
C TYR A 3 12.76 -1.05 12.35
N ASP A 4 12.11 0.10 12.16
CA ASP A 4 10.96 0.47 12.98
C ASP A 4 9.72 -0.34 12.59
N ALA A 5 9.57 -0.64 11.28
CA ALA A 5 8.52 -1.50 10.79
C ALA A 5 8.97 -2.31 9.55
N ILE A 6 8.56 -3.58 9.48
CA ILE A 6 8.61 -4.40 8.28
C ILE A 6 7.18 -4.61 7.79
N ILE A 7 6.96 -4.40 6.49
CA ILE A 7 5.68 -4.57 5.83
C ILE A 7 5.79 -5.73 4.85
N ILE A 8 4.99 -6.76 5.07
CA ILE A 8 4.94 -7.96 4.24
C ILE A 8 3.85 -7.77 3.19
N GLY A 9 4.27 -7.63 1.94
CA GLY A 9 3.42 -7.39 0.78
C GLY A 9 3.58 -6.00 0.17
N GLY A 10 4.02 -5.93 -1.08
CA GLY A 10 4.21 -4.72 -1.89
C GLY A 10 2.98 -4.33 -2.71
N GLY A 11 1.78 -4.63 -2.22
CA GLY A 11 0.52 -4.20 -2.83
C GLY A 11 0.14 -2.75 -2.48
N ALA A 12 -1.08 -2.34 -2.84
CA ALA A 12 -1.59 -1.00 -2.57
C ALA A 12 -1.53 -0.64 -1.08
N ALA A 13 -2.01 -1.53 -0.21
CA ALA A 13 -2.05 -1.32 1.24
C ALA A 13 -0.63 -1.25 1.83
N GLY A 14 0.27 -2.15 1.42
CA GLY A 14 1.63 -2.19 1.93
C GLY A 14 2.45 -0.97 1.52
N LEU A 15 2.43 -0.58 0.24
CA LEU A 15 3.13 0.62 -0.24
C LEU A 15 2.58 1.89 0.40
N PHE A 16 1.24 1.98 0.55
CA PHE A 16 0.60 3.12 1.20
C PHE A 16 1.01 3.22 2.67
N CYS A 17 0.95 2.11 3.42
CA CYS A 17 1.40 2.05 4.81
C CYS A 17 2.88 2.45 4.93
N ALA A 18 3.72 1.95 4.02
CA ALA A 18 5.15 2.17 4.02
C ALA A 18 5.51 3.66 3.91
N PHE A 19 5.00 4.35 2.89
CA PHE A 19 5.32 5.77 2.75
C PHE A 19 4.71 6.62 3.86
N CYS A 20 3.55 6.27 4.39
CA CYS A 20 2.96 6.95 5.55
C CYS A 20 3.84 6.83 6.79
N ALA A 21 4.40 5.66 7.06
CA ALA A 21 5.33 5.45 8.17
C ALA A 21 6.67 6.16 7.91
N GLY A 22 7.23 6.04 6.70
CA GLY A 22 8.48 6.70 6.32
C GLY A 22 8.41 8.23 6.41
N ARG A 23 7.30 8.84 6.01
CA ARG A 23 7.05 10.28 6.18
C ARG A 23 7.05 10.75 7.65
N ARG A 24 6.81 9.83 8.58
CA ARG A 24 6.90 10.07 10.03
C ARG A 24 8.30 9.80 10.58
N GLY A 25 9.31 9.68 9.72
CA GLY A 25 10.69 9.44 10.10
C GLY A 25 10.99 8.00 10.54
N LYS A 26 10.10 7.04 10.24
CA LYS A 26 10.32 5.64 10.57
C LYS A 26 11.20 4.97 9.52
N LYS A 27 12.12 4.11 9.96
CA LYS A 27 12.88 3.24 9.09
C LYS A 27 12.03 2.03 8.71
N VAL A 28 11.63 1.96 7.43
CA VAL A 28 10.66 0.98 6.94
C VAL A 28 11.26 0.12 5.85
N LEU A 29 10.99 -1.19 5.94
CA LEU A 29 11.26 -2.19 4.91
C LEU A 29 9.95 -2.78 4.40
N VAL A 30 9.78 -2.84 3.07
CA VAL A 30 8.74 -3.63 2.41
C VAL A 30 9.37 -4.88 1.82
N ILE A 31 8.76 -6.04 2.08
CA ILE A 31 9.17 -7.32 1.51
C ILE A 31 8.05 -7.82 0.59
N GLU A 32 8.37 -8.02 -0.69
CA GLU A 32 7.45 -8.52 -1.71
C GLU A 32 7.99 -9.81 -2.33
N HIS A 33 7.17 -10.85 -2.38
CA HIS A 33 7.57 -12.15 -2.93
C HIS A 33 7.67 -12.16 -4.46
N ASN A 34 6.88 -11.33 -5.14
CA ASN A 34 6.97 -11.22 -6.59
C ASN A 34 8.17 -10.38 -7.02
N ALA A 35 8.56 -10.52 -8.28
CA ALA A 35 9.65 -9.74 -8.88
C ALA A 35 9.33 -8.24 -8.99
N GLU A 36 8.04 -7.87 -8.98
CA GLU A 36 7.60 -6.48 -8.98
C GLU A 36 6.45 -6.25 -7.98
N VAL A 37 6.35 -5.04 -7.45
CA VAL A 37 5.27 -4.62 -6.57
C VAL A 37 3.99 -4.29 -7.35
N GLY A 38 2.85 -4.25 -6.64
CA GLY A 38 1.61 -3.72 -7.19
C GLY A 38 0.90 -4.61 -8.20
N ARG A 39 1.18 -5.91 -8.27
CA ARG A 39 0.59 -6.82 -9.27
C ARG A 39 -0.93 -6.76 -9.35
N LYS A 40 -1.63 -6.74 -8.20
CA LYS A 40 -3.10 -6.61 -8.18
C LYS A 40 -3.56 -5.24 -8.72
N ILE A 41 -2.78 -4.17 -8.51
CA ILE A 41 -3.07 -2.86 -9.08
C ILE A 41 -2.97 -2.92 -10.61
N LEU A 42 -1.88 -3.52 -11.13
CA LEU A 42 -1.59 -3.57 -12.56
C LEU A 42 -2.70 -4.24 -13.38
N ILE A 43 -3.34 -5.29 -12.85
CA ILE A 43 -4.42 -6.01 -13.53
C ILE A 43 -5.82 -5.45 -13.21
N SER A 44 -5.93 -4.58 -12.21
CA SER A 44 -7.23 -4.05 -11.79
C SER A 44 -7.85 -3.16 -12.86
N GLY A 45 -9.18 -3.14 -12.92
CA GLY A 45 -9.92 -2.29 -13.85
C GLY A 45 -9.58 -2.51 -15.33
N GLY A 46 -9.14 -3.72 -15.72
CA GLY A 46 -8.70 -4.01 -17.09
C GLY A 46 -7.41 -3.28 -17.47
N GLY A 47 -6.47 -3.15 -16.54
CA GLY A 47 -5.18 -2.47 -16.73
C GLY A 47 -5.24 -0.94 -16.58
N ARG A 48 -6.38 -0.38 -16.17
CA ARG A 48 -6.56 1.05 -15.94
C ARG A 48 -6.75 1.45 -14.48
N CYS A 49 -6.70 0.52 -13.57
CA CYS A 49 -6.91 0.67 -12.13
C CYS A 49 -8.16 1.48 -11.77
N ASN A 50 -9.20 0.81 -11.27
CA ASN A 50 -10.25 1.51 -10.51
C ASN A 50 -9.66 1.89 -9.16
N PHE A 51 -9.08 3.09 -9.06
CA PHE A 51 -8.26 3.45 -7.90
C PHE A 51 -9.10 3.99 -6.73
N THR A 52 -10.31 4.50 -6.97
CA THR A 52 -11.24 4.89 -5.91
C THR A 52 -12.67 5.03 -6.43
N ASN A 53 -13.61 5.22 -5.50
CA ASN A 53 -14.98 5.66 -5.77
C ASN A 53 -15.29 6.88 -4.90
N ILE A 54 -15.70 7.98 -5.50
CA ILE A 54 -15.99 9.25 -4.81
C ILE A 54 -17.14 9.17 -3.83
N HIS A 55 -18.00 8.16 -3.97
CA HIS A 55 -19.16 7.92 -3.10
C HIS A 55 -18.89 6.89 -2.00
N THR A 56 -17.61 6.50 -1.80
CA THR A 56 -17.24 5.53 -0.76
C THR A 56 -17.65 6.05 0.63
N ARG A 57 -18.40 5.20 1.34
CA ARG A 57 -18.89 5.46 2.71
C ARG A 57 -18.71 4.20 3.56
N PRO A 58 -18.71 4.30 4.89
CA PRO A 58 -18.61 3.14 5.78
C PRO A 58 -19.65 2.05 5.47
N GLU A 59 -20.85 2.44 5.05
CA GLU A 59 -21.97 1.54 4.74
C GLU A 59 -21.68 0.64 3.51
N ASN A 60 -20.70 0.99 2.68
CA ASN A 60 -20.28 0.17 1.54
C ASN A 60 -19.41 -1.02 1.94
N PHE A 61 -18.95 -1.08 3.20
CA PHE A 61 -18.09 -2.14 3.72
C PHE A 61 -18.92 -3.11 4.58
N ILE A 62 -19.25 -4.26 4.00
CA ILE A 62 -20.05 -5.30 4.67
C ILE A 62 -19.13 -6.13 5.55
N SER A 63 -19.42 -6.14 6.86
CA SER A 63 -18.65 -6.86 7.86
C SER A 63 -19.50 -7.14 9.09
N GLN A 64 -19.13 -8.14 9.89
CA GLN A 64 -19.74 -8.37 11.21
C GLN A 64 -19.55 -7.18 12.16
N ASN A 65 -18.46 -6.40 11.99
CA ASN A 65 -18.26 -5.14 12.71
C ASN A 65 -18.51 -3.97 11.75
N PRO A 66 -19.70 -3.33 11.77
CA PRO A 66 -20.02 -2.21 10.85
C PRO A 66 -19.22 -0.92 11.15
N HIS A 67 -18.42 -0.92 12.21
CA HIS A 67 -17.63 0.24 12.62
C HIS A 67 -16.15 0.15 12.24
N PHE A 68 -15.68 -1.02 11.76
CA PHE A 68 -14.25 -1.29 11.59
C PHE A 68 -13.53 -0.30 10.67
N CYS A 69 -14.18 0.19 9.61
CA CYS A 69 -13.56 1.10 8.63
C CYS A 69 -13.79 2.59 8.92
N LYS A 70 -14.68 2.94 9.86
CA LYS A 70 -15.08 4.35 10.09
C LYS A 70 -13.90 5.24 10.41
N SER A 71 -13.04 4.82 11.34
CA SER A 71 -11.85 5.61 11.73
C SER A 71 -10.85 5.76 10.58
N ALA A 72 -10.66 4.74 9.75
CA ALA A 72 -9.79 4.81 8.60
C ALA A 72 -10.31 5.80 7.56
N LEU A 73 -11.60 5.68 7.18
CA LEU A 73 -12.24 6.54 6.18
C LEU A 73 -12.39 8.00 6.63
N SER A 74 -12.54 8.25 7.94
CA SER A 74 -12.57 9.62 8.47
C SER A 74 -11.20 10.31 8.47
N ARG A 75 -10.11 9.54 8.48
CA ARG A 75 -8.74 10.05 8.46
C ARG A 75 -8.13 10.13 7.06
N TYR A 76 -8.64 9.35 6.13
CA TYR A 76 -8.20 9.31 4.76
C TYR A 76 -9.38 8.99 3.84
N SER A 77 -9.89 10.01 3.21
CA SER A 77 -11.08 9.96 2.36
C SER A 77 -10.72 9.59 0.91
N PRO A 78 -11.72 9.23 0.08
CA PRO A 78 -11.52 9.11 -1.37
C PRO A 78 -10.92 10.37 -1.99
N GLN A 79 -11.32 11.56 -1.52
CA GLN A 79 -10.83 12.85 -1.99
C GLN A 79 -9.34 13.06 -1.69
N ASP A 80 -8.85 12.57 -0.55
CA ASP A 80 -7.42 12.62 -0.21
C ASP A 80 -6.59 11.79 -1.20
N PHE A 81 -7.11 10.61 -1.60
CA PHE A 81 -6.43 9.79 -2.61
C PHE A 81 -6.47 10.44 -3.99
N VAL A 82 -7.60 11.05 -4.37
CA VAL A 82 -7.71 11.85 -5.62
C VAL A 82 -6.68 13.00 -5.60
N GLY A 83 -6.55 13.70 -4.47
CA GLY A 83 -5.53 14.74 -4.29
C GLY A 83 -4.11 14.23 -4.51
N LEU A 84 -3.80 13.01 -4.05
CA LEU A 84 -2.51 12.38 -4.28
C LEU A 84 -2.29 12.06 -5.77
N VAL A 85 -3.31 11.52 -6.46
CA VAL A 85 -3.28 11.24 -7.90
C VAL A 85 -3.05 12.54 -8.71
N GLN A 86 -3.75 13.62 -8.34
CA GLN A 86 -3.58 14.94 -8.96
C GLN A 86 -2.19 15.54 -8.72
N LYS A 87 -1.65 15.43 -7.51
CA LYS A 87 -0.28 15.85 -7.18
C LYS A 87 0.75 15.23 -8.11
N HIS A 88 0.54 13.98 -8.49
CA HIS A 88 1.40 13.26 -9.44
C HIS A 88 1.00 13.46 -10.91
N LYS A 89 0.05 14.36 -11.20
CA LYS A 89 -0.40 14.72 -12.56
C LYS A 89 -0.89 13.50 -13.36
N ILE A 90 -1.45 12.50 -12.68
CA ILE A 90 -2.02 11.31 -13.33
C ILE A 90 -3.39 11.66 -13.89
N ALA A 91 -3.57 11.50 -15.19
CA ALA A 91 -4.84 11.71 -15.85
C ALA A 91 -5.82 10.58 -15.50
N TYR A 92 -7.06 10.95 -15.15
CA TYR A 92 -8.11 10.01 -14.80
C TYR A 92 -9.46 10.44 -15.34
N TYR A 93 -10.43 9.55 -15.26
CA TYR A 93 -11.82 9.81 -15.65
C TYR A 93 -12.79 9.05 -14.74
N GLU A 94 -13.99 9.58 -14.62
CA GLU A 94 -15.12 8.85 -14.02
C GLU A 94 -15.78 7.96 -15.07
N LYS A 95 -15.93 6.67 -14.76
CA LYS A 95 -16.57 5.71 -15.67
C LYS A 95 -18.09 5.70 -15.45
N LYS A 96 -18.52 5.34 -14.24
CA LYS A 96 -19.92 5.34 -13.81
C LYS A 96 -19.99 5.26 -12.29
N LEU A 97 -21.06 5.76 -11.70
CA LEU A 97 -21.37 5.63 -10.27
C LEU A 97 -20.20 6.05 -9.35
N GLY A 98 -19.46 7.09 -9.73
CA GLY A 98 -18.35 7.60 -8.93
C GLY A 98 -17.04 6.81 -9.03
N GLN A 99 -16.98 5.79 -9.86
CA GLN A 99 -15.75 4.99 -10.06
C GLN A 99 -14.71 5.78 -10.86
N LEU A 100 -13.51 5.97 -10.31
CA LEU A 100 -12.41 6.67 -10.97
C LEU A 100 -11.35 5.69 -11.48
N PHE A 101 -10.97 5.88 -12.74
CA PHE A 101 -9.99 5.06 -13.45
C PHE A 101 -8.87 5.93 -14.01
N CYS A 102 -7.64 5.40 -14.03
CA CYS A 102 -6.57 6.03 -14.80
C CYS A 102 -6.92 6.06 -16.28
N ARG A 103 -6.61 7.18 -16.95
CA ARG A 103 -6.86 7.32 -18.39
C ARG A 103 -5.94 6.39 -19.20
N ASP A 104 -4.67 6.34 -18.86
CA ASP A 104 -3.66 5.64 -19.64
C ASP A 104 -3.40 4.22 -19.12
N SER A 105 -2.86 4.09 -17.89
CA SER A 105 -2.43 2.80 -17.35
C SER A 105 -2.51 2.76 -15.83
N SER A 106 -2.82 1.57 -15.30
CA SER A 106 -2.68 1.25 -13.87
C SER A 106 -1.25 1.39 -13.35
N ARG A 107 -0.25 1.29 -14.22
CA ARG A 107 1.16 1.47 -13.89
C ARG A 107 1.43 2.85 -13.29
N SER A 108 0.72 3.88 -13.72
CA SER A 108 0.84 5.23 -13.14
C SER A 108 0.57 5.27 -11.64
N ILE A 109 -0.38 4.47 -11.13
CA ILE A 109 -0.65 4.36 -9.69
C ILE A 109 0.50 3.65 -8.97
N VAL A 110 1.06 2.58 -9.55
CA VAL A 110 2.20 1.87 -8.96
C VAL A 110 3.43 2.79 -8.89
N GLU A 111 3.72 3.50 -9.97
CA GLU A 111 4.84 4.47 -10.04
C GLU A 111 4.67 5.62 -9.04
N MET A 112 3.44 6.12 -8.88
CA MET A 112 3.11 7.12 -7.86
C MET A 112 3.43 6.60 -6.46
N LEU A 113 2.94 5.41 -6.09
CA LEU A 113 3.19 4.83 -4.78
C LEU A 113 4.69 4.58 -4.54
N LEU A 114 5.41 4.11 -5.56
CA LEU A 114 6.87 3.94 -5.49
C LEU A 114 7.60 5.28 -5.33
N ALA A 115 7.14 6.33 -6.02
CA ALA A 115 7.71 7.68 -5.88
C ALA A 115 7.53 8.20 -4.44
N GLU A 116 6.36 8.00 -3.84
CA GLU A 116 6.09 8.37 -2.45
C GLU A 116 6.94 7.55 -1.47
N CYS A 117 7.12 6.25 -1.72
CA CYS A 117 8.03 5.41 -0.93
C CYS A 117 9.49 5.88 -1.02
N ARG A 118 9.98 6.20 -2.22
CA ARG A 118 11.34 6.74 -2.42
C ARG A 118 11.53 8.07 -1.68
N ALA A 119 10.58 8.99 -1.80
CA ALA A 119 10.62 10.28 -1.11
C ALA A 119 10.62 10.11 0.43
N ALA A 120 9.98 9.06 0.93
CA ALA A 120 9.93 8.70 2.34
C ALA A 120 11.09 7.80 2.79
N ARG A 121 12.08 7.51 1.92
CA ARG A 121 13.25 6.66 2.18
C ARG A 121 12.89 5.25 2.63
N VAL A 122 11.80 4.70 2.08
CA VAL A 122 11.38 3.32 2.32
C VAL A 122 12.28 2.38 1.53
N GLU A 123 12.80 1.34 2.17
CA GLU A 123 13.49 0.23 1.51
C GLU A 123 12.48 -0.77 0.99
N ILE A 124 12.66 -1.29 -0.23
CA ILE A 124 11.78 -2.29 -0.84
C ILE A 124 12.64 -3.42 -1.40
N ILE A 125 12.34 -4.64 -0.99
CA ILE A 125 12.96 -5.86 -1.51
C ILE A 125 11.88 -6.65 -2.25
N THR A 126 12.12 -6.96 -3.50
CA THR A 126 11.26 -7.80 -4.35
C THR A 126 11.90 -9.17 -4.60
N GLY A 127 11.11 -10.15 -5.07
CA GLY A 127 11.58 -11.53 -5.26
C GLY A 127 11.98 -12.19 -3.94
N CYS A 128 11.43 -11.74 -2.81
CA CYS A 128 11.81 -12.19 -1.47
C CYS A 128 10.59 -12.74 -0.73
N SER A 129 10.53 -14.05 -0.58
CA SER A 129 9.45 -14.71 0.16
C SER A 129 9.76 -14.75 1.65
N VAL A 130 8.78 -14.36 2.46
CA VAL A 130 8.80 -14.54 3.91
C VAL A 130 8.47 -15.99 4.21
N THR A 131 9.27 -16.64 5.05
CA THR A 131 9.12 -18.04 5.46
C THR A 131 8.66 -18.20 6.91
N GLY A 132 8.89 -17.18 7.75
CA GLY A 132 8.48 -17.19 9.14
C GLY A 132 8.44 -15.78 9.74
N VAL A 133 7.66 -15.63 10.80
CA VAL A 133 7.64 -14.42 11.64
C VAL A 133 7.56 -14.86 13.08
N GLU A 134 8.52 -14.47 13.88
CA GLU A 134 8.56 -14.74 15.30
C GLU A 134 8.56 -13.43 16.09
N LYS A 135 7.94 -13.45 17.27
CA LYS A 135 7.90 -12.32 18.19
C LYS A 135 8.63 -12.68 19.49
N ASN A 136 9.74 -12.00 19.69
CA ASN A 136 10.49 -12.00 20.95
C ASN A 136 10.44 -10.56 21.53
N ASP A 137 11.56 -9.98 21.91
CA ASP A 137 11.63 -8.55 22.25
C ASP A 137 11.33 -7.68 21.02
N THR A 138 11.82 -8.09 19.85
CA THR A 138 11.50 -7.56 18.53
C THR A 138 10.82 -8.62 17.68
N PHE A 139 10.32 -8.24 16.49
CA PHE A 139 9.91 -9.20 15.48
C PHE A 139 11.11 -9.63 14.65
N GLN A 140 11.29 -10.93 14.49
CA GLN A 140 12.17 -11.56 13.53
C GLN A 140 11.35 -12.00 12.33
N VAL A 141 11.77 -11.60 11.13
CA VAL A 141 11.13 -11.97 9.85
C VAL A 141 12.14 -12.77 9.05
N ASP A 142 11.89 -14.07 8.94
CA ASP A 142 12.70 -15.00 8.17
C ASP A 142 12.28 -14.96 6.71
N THR A 143 13.27 -14.91 5.84
CA THR A 143 13.04 -14.87 4.39
C THR A 143 14.04 -15.77 3.67
N ILE A 144 13.77 -16.03 2.38
CA ILE A 144 14.74 -16.76 1.52
C ILE A 144 16.07 -16.03 1.34
N ASN A 145 16.13 -14.72 1.62
CA ASN A 145 17.32 -13.88 1.47
C ASN A 145 18.01 -13.56 2.80
N GLY A 146 17.54 -14.13 3.91
CA GLY A 146 18.09 -13.90 5.25
C GLY A 146 17.03 -13.41 6.24
N ILE A 147 17.50 -12.98 7.40
CA ILE A 147 16.66 -12.60 8.54
C ILE A 147 16.68 -11.08 8.70
N PHE A 148 15.51 -10.51 8.91
CA PHE A 148 15.31 -9.10 9.20
C PHE A 148 14.64 -8.91 10.56
N GLU A 149 14.99 -7.83 11.26
CA GLU A 149 14.43 -7.51 12.58
C GLU A 149 13.68 -6.17 12.56
N SER A 150 12.57 -6.10 13.28
CA SER A 150 11.82 -4.85 13.43
C SER A 150 11.07 -4.76 14.75
N LYS A 151 10.71 -3.52 15.13
CA LYS A 151 9.85 -3.25 16.29
C LYS A 151 8.37 -3.57 16.01
N ALA A 152 7.96 -3.53 14.75
CA ALA A 152 6.59 -3.82 14.32
C ALA A 152 6.56 -4.54 12.98
N VAL A 153 5.55 -5.40 12.78
CA VAL A 153 5.28 -6.06 11.50
C VAL A 153 3.85 -5.72 11.05
N VAL A 154 3.70 -5.44 9.77
CA VAL A 154 2.40 -5.26 9.10
C VAL A 154 2.24 -6.33 8.05
N VAL A 155 1.18 -7.11 8.13
CA VAL A 155 0.81 -8.10 7.11
C VAL A 155 -0.16 -7.44 6.14
N ALA A 156 0.28 -7.23 4.88
CA ALA A 156 -0.44 -6.51 3.82
C ALA A 156 -0.51 -7.28 2.49
N CYS A 157 -0.46 -8.61 2.54
CA CYS A 157 -0.51 -9.51 1.37
C CYS A 157 -1.93 -10.03 1.06
#